data_6c83e4be04d14aae572409c3862c4a78
#
_entry.id   6c83e4be04d14aae572409c3862c4a78
#
_cell.length_a   1.000
_cell.length_b   1.000
_cell.length_c   1.000
_cell.angle_alpha   90.00
_cell.angle_beta   90.00
_cell.angle_gamma   90.00
#
_symmetry.space_group_name_H-M   'P 1'
#
loop_
_entity.id
_entity.type
_entity.pdbx_description
1 polymer ?
#
loop_
_entity_poly.entity_id
_entity_poly.type
_entity_poly.pdbx_seq_one_letter_code
_entity_poly.pdbx_strand_id
1 'polypeptide(L)'
;AYAANELCGIAYISPREGRIIMNECTLCPRMCHARRTPEGGNGFCGLGSTMRLARIAPHYWEEPPISGTKGTGALFFSGCTLRCAYCQNGDISHRNLGRDFTPQELADAMRRLVNMGVHTMSFITATPFVDGILEALSLYRPPVPLVWNSSGYERVETLRRLEGIIDVYLPDLKHFSEKMGQLCAKAPNYFEATSAAILEMVRQVGAPQYDENGIMQKGVLIRHLILPGLTSESIALLDWVHDNAPGIPVSLMRQYTPLNGVDIPGLTRTITPREYRRVRDHMRMLELPGYEQEAASASAEFVPIFGRDESYV
;
A
#
# COMPACT_ATOMS: atom_id res chain seq x y z
N ALA A 1 -24.24 1.42 -26.08
CA ALA A 1 -24.33 -0.03 -25.93
C ALA A 1 -22.88 -0.56 -25.79
N TYR A 2 -22.37 -0.64 -24.59
CA TYR A 2 -21.11 -1.34 -24.30
C TYR A 2 -21.44 -2.72 -23.80
N ALA A 3 -20.93 -3.71 -24.51
CA ALA A 3 -21.06 -5.11 -24.18
C ALA A 3 -20.37 -5.39 -22.83
N ALA A 4 -21.16 -5.83 -21.87
CA ALA A 4 -20.66 -6.44 -20.65
C ALA A 4 -20.08 -7.82 -21.03
N ASN A 5 -18.76 -7.96 -20.97
CA ASN A 5 -18.10 -9.25 -21.03
C ASN A 5 -17.51 -9.60 -19.67
N GLU A 6 -18.05 -10.72 -19.19
CA GLU A 6 -17.54 -11.68 -18.22
C GLU A 6 -16.09 -11.47 -17.79
N LEU A 7 -15.90 -10.93 -16.56
CA LEU A 7 -14.78 -11.26 -15.70
C LEU A 7 -15.01 -10.63 -14.31
N CYS A 8 -15.18 -11.51 -13.33
CA CYS A 8 -14.99 -11.27 -11.89
C CYS A 8 -16.10 -10.54 -11.11
N GLY A 9 -16.72 -11.27 -10.21
CA GLY A 9 -17.51 -10.79 -9.06
C GLY A 9 -18.62 -9.78 -9.38
N ILE A 10 -19.82 -10.24 -9.68
CA ILE A 10 -20.97 -9.39 -10.07
C ILE A 10 -21.25 -8.36 -8.95
N ALA A 11 -20.84 -7.11 -9.16
CA ALA A 11 -21.30 -5.99 -8.36
C ALA A 11 -22.73 -5.64 -8.82
N TYR A 12 -23.73 -5.88 -7.97
CA TYR A 12 -25.10 -5.45 -8.21
C TYR A 12 -25.25 -4.00 -7.74
N ILE A 13 -25.55 -3.08 -8.66
CA ILE A 13 -25.93 -1.72 -8.31
C ILE A 13 -27.42 -1.74 -8.06
N SER A 14 -27.81 -1.51 -6.80
CA SER A 14 -29.23 -1.33 -6.45
C SER A 14 -29.76 -0.06 -7.12
N PRO A 15 -30.81 -0.13 -7.95
CA PRO A 15 -31.33 1.03 -8.69
C PRO A 15 -31.93 2.12 -7.80
N ARG A 16 -32.13 1.86 -6.52
CA ARG A 16 -32.81 2.78 -5.58
C ARG A 16 -31.88 3.61 -4.69
N GLU A 17 -30.58 3.27 -4.56
CA GLU A 17 -29.70 3.93 -3.57
C GLU A 17 -28.24 4.14 -4.02
N GLY A 18 -27.84 3.78 -5.25
CA GLY A 18 -26.46 3.94 -5.71
C GLY A 18 -25.42 3.11 -4.91
N ARG A 19 -25.85 2.03 -4.22
CA ARG A 19 -24.99 1.25 -3.31
C ARG A 19 -24.45 0.01 -4.00
N ILE A 20 -23.13 -0.15 -3.96
CA ILE A 20 -22.45 -1.32 -4.50
C ILE A 20 -22.58 -2.47 -3.50
N ILE A 21 -23.19 -3.58 -3.92
CA ILE A 21 -23.17 -4.85 -3.19
C ILE A 21 -22.27 -5.81 -3.93
N MET A 22 -21.18 -6.23 -3.29
CA MET A 22 -20.29 -7.26 -3.81
C MET A 22 -20.66 -8.59 -3.18
N ASN A 23 -21.24 -9.51 -3.95
CA ASN A 23 -21.65 -10.81 -3.45
C ASN A 23 -20.48 -11.79 -3.25
N GLU A 24 -19.42 -11.64 -4.04
CA GLU A 24 -18.21 -12.47 -3.96
C GLU A 24 -16.97 -11.60 -4.13
N CYS A 25 -16.30 -11.27 -3.03
CA CYS A 25 -15.09 -10.46 -3.06
C CYS A 25 -13.87 -11.26 -3.49
N THR A 26 -13.27 -10.87 -4.61
CA THR A 26 -12.05 -11.47 -5.16
C THR A 26 -10.95 -10.42 -5.41
N LEU A 27 -11.00 -9.27 -4.73
CA LEU A 27 -10.10 -8.12 -4.98
C LEU A 27 -8.63 -8.36 -4.58
N CYS A 28 -8.36 -9.28 -3.67
CA CYS A 28 -7.01 -9.55 -3.20
C CYS A 28 -6.67 -11.06 -3.27
N PRO A 29 -5.40 -11.47 -3.10
CA PRO A 29 -4.99 -12.86 -3.20
C PRO A 29 -5.65 -13.83 -2.20
N ARG A 30 -6.34 -13.30 -1.18
CA ARG A 30 -7.11 -14.14 -0.25
C ARG A 30 -8.30 -14.83 -0.89
N MET A 31 -8.84 -14.27 -1.99
CA MET A 31 -9.98 -14.85 -2.72
C MET A 31 -11.07 -15.36 -1.75
N CYS A 32 -11.43 -14.53 -0.74
CA CYS A 32 -12.27 -14.99 0.36
C CYS A 32 -13.75 -15.13 -0.01
N HIS A 33 -14.15 -14.73 -1.22
CA HIS A 33 -15.54 -14.78 -1.71
C HIS A 33 -16.55 -14.16 -0.73
N ALA A 34 -16.11 -13.20 0.06
CA ALA A 34 -16.94 -12.57 1.06
C ALA A 34 -18.03 -11.72 0.42
N ARG A 35 -19.22 -11.76 1.03
CA ARG A 35 -20.25 -10.77 0.75
C ARG A 35 -19.88 -9.44 1.42
N ARG A 36 -19.93 -8.36 0.67
CA ARG A 36 -19.66 -6.99 1.15
C ARG A 36 -20.86 -6.11 0.81
N THR A 37 -21.48 -5.56 1.84
CA THR A 37 -22.57 -4.58 1.74
C THR A 37 -22.05 -3.21 2.19
N PRO A 38 -22.77 -2.11 1.96
CA PRO A 38 -22.38 -0.80 2.48
C PRO A 38 -22.13 -0.79 3.99
N GLU A 39 -22.88 -1.58 4.75
CA GLU A 39 -22.84 -1.62 6.21
C GLU A 39 -21.71 -2.51 6.76
N GLY A 40 -21.20 -3.45 5.96
CA GLY A 40 -20.13 -4.34 6.41
C GLY A 40 -19.86 -5.52 5.48
N GLY A 41 -18.93 -6.38 5.89
CA GLY A 41 -18.55 -7.58 5.16
C GLY A 41 -17.96 -8.64 6.07
N ASN A 42 -18.08 -9.91 5.64
CA ASN A 42 -17.61 -11.08 6.38
C ASN A 42 -16.24 -11.60 5.88
N GLY A 43 -15.53 -10.79 5.09
CA GLY A 43 -14.19 -11.14 4.60
C GLY A 43 -13.11 -10.98 5.65
N PHE A 44 -11.89 -11.43 5.34
CA PHE A 44 -10.73 -11.33 6.22
C PHE A 44 -10.42 -9.89 6.67
N CYS A 45 -10.59 -8.90 5.78
CA CYS A 45 -10.38 -7.49 6.09
C CYS A 45 -11.49 -6.89 6.98
N GLY A 46 -12.65 -7.55 7.10
CA GLY A 46 -13.80 -7.08 7.90
C GLY A 46 -14.46 -5.82 7.35
N LEU A 47 -14.33 -5.54 6.05
CA LEU A 47 -14.80 -4.30 5.42
C LEU A 47 -16.05 -4.51 4.60
N GLY A 48 -16.94 -3.51 4.62
CA GLY A 48 -18.05 -3.37 3.70
C GLY A 48 -17.59 -2.86 2.32
N SER A 49 -18.54 -2.54 1.44
CA SER A 49 -18.27 -1.95 0.12
C SER A 49 -18.08 -0.43 0.17
N THR A 50 -18.60 0.26 1.20
CA THR A 50 -18.38 1.69 1.42
C THR A 50 -16.91 1.94 1.79
N MET A 51 -16.30 2.93 1.16
CA MET A 51 -14.92 3.32 1.45
C MET A 51 -14.81 3.85 2.88
N ARG A 52 -13.86 3.29 3.65
CA ARG A 52 -13.57 3.74 5.01
C ARG A 52 -12.16 4.29 5.08
N LEU A 53 -12.04 5.56 5.49
CA LEU A 53 -10.76 6.25 5.63
C LEU A 53 -10.55 6.67 7.08
N ALA A 54 -9.32 6.53 7.54
CA ALA A 54 -8.91 6.89 8.89
C ALA A 54 -8.20 8.26 8.95
N ARG A 55 -7.66 8.70 7.81
CA ARG A 55 -6.97 10.00 7.72
C ARG A 55 -6.96 10.49 6.27
N ILE A 56 -7.16 11.78 6.10
CA ILE A 56 -7.03 12.53 4.85
C ILE A 56 -6.28 13.80 5.18
N ALA A 57 -4.99 13.87 4.84
CA ALA A 57 -4.16 15.04 5.15
C ALA A 57 -2.86 15.02 4.31
N PRO A 58 -2.17 16.17 4.14
CA PRO A 58 -0.80 16.16 3.66
C PRO A 58 0.08 15.33 4.58
N HIS A 59 0.96 14.51 3.98
CA HIS A 59 1.91 13.64 4.69
C HIS A 59 3.31 13.82 4.12
N TYR A 60 4.29 14.04 5.01
CA TYR A 60 5.64 14.48 4.63
C TYR A 60 6.69 13.38 4.80
N TRP A 61 6.28 12.19 5.25
CA TRP A 61 7.17 11.11 5.68
C TRP A 61 7.10 9.86 4.80
N GLU A 62 6.54 9.97 3.58
CA GLU A 62 6.74 8.96 2.55
C GLU A 62 8.16 9.11 1.96
N GLU A 63 8.55 8.22 1.08
CA GLU A 63 9.84 8.28 0.41
C GLU A 63 10.09 9.66 -0.24
N PRO A 64 11.34 10.14 -0.24
CA PRO A 64 11.66 11.49 -0.73
C PRO A 64 11.07 11.86 -2.09
N PRO A 65 11.08 10.96 -3.12
CA PRO A 65 10.50 11.30 -4.42
C PRO A 65 8.95 11.31 -4.45
N ILE A 66 8.29 10.90 -3.38
CA ILE A 66 6.83 10.93 -3.24
C ILE A 66 6.39 12.17 -2.47
N SER A 67 7.00 12.44 -1.31
CA SER A 67 6.64 13.56 -0.45
C SER A 67 7.26 14.87 -0.88
N GLY A 68 8.52 14.87 -1.33
CA GLY A 68 9.26 16.08 -1.59
C GLY A 68 9.16 17.07 -0.43
N THR A 69 9.08 18.37 -0.76
CA THR A 69 9.00 19.46 0.24
C THR A 69 7.57 19.83 0.64
N LYS A 70 6.56 19.49 -0.18
CA LYS A 70 5.15 19.86 0.05
C LYS A 70 4.29 18.69 0.52
N GLY A 71 4.88 17.50 0.65
CA GLY A 71 4.18 16.28 1.06
C GLY A 71 3.36 15.64 -0.06
N THR A 72 2.85 14.45 0.24
CA THR A 72 1.81 13.77 -0.55
C THR A 72 0.44 14.00 0.07
N GLY A 73 -0.60 14.12 -0.73
CA GLY A 73 -1.98 14.08 -0.27
C GLY A 73 -2.34 12.66 0.12
N ALA A 74 -2.20 12.31 1.39
CA ALA A 74 -2.34 10.95 1.86
C ALA A 74 -3.78 10.60 2.21
N LEU A 75 -4.29 9.56 1.59
CA LEU A 75 -5.59 8.95 1.79
C LEU A 75 -5.38 7.60 2.48
N PHE A 76 -5.44 7.56 3.82
CA PHE A 76 -5.26 6.34 4.60
C PHE A 76 -6.57 5.56 4.69
N PHE A 77 -6.67 4.48 3.94
CA PHE A 77 -7.82 3.60 3.99
C PHE A 77 -7.74 2.64 5.18
N SER A 78 -8.88 2.35 5.77
CA SER A 78 -9.00 1.41 6.88
C SER A 78 -9.18 -0.02 6.39
N GLY A 79 -8.77 -0.96 7.24
CA GLY A 79 -8.69 -2.37 6.90
C GLY A 79 -7.49 -2.70 6.04
N CYS A 80 -7.11 -3.97 6.06
CA CYS A 80 -5.98 -4.46 5.30
C CYS A 80 -6.20 -5.91 4.87
N THR A 81 -5.65 -6.27 3.74
CA THR A 81 -5.62 -7.66 3.25
C THR A 81 -4.64 -8.53 4.04
N LEU A 82 -3.80 -7.92 4.88
CA LEU A 82 -2.85 -8.55 5.79
C LEU A 82 -3.24 -8.35 7.26
N ARG A 83 -2.60 -9.11 8.16
CA ARG A 83 -2.67 -8.97 9.62
C ARG A 83 -1.26 -9.04 10.19
N CYS A 84 -0.39 -8.11 9.75
CA CYS A 84 1.00 -8.07 10.20
C CYS A 84 1.06 -7.88 11.72
N ALA A 85 1.72 -8.81 12.42
CA ALA A 85 1.86 -8.76 13.87
C ALA A 85 2.60 -7.51 14.36
N TYR A 86 3.43 -6.93 13.50
CA TYR A 86 4.22 -5.73 13.77
C TYR A 86 3.67 -4.46 13.08
N CYS A 87 2.37 -4.45 12.70
CA CYS A 87 1.81 -3.31 11.98
C CYS A 87 1.78 -2.06 12.86
N GLN A 88 2.53 -1.02 12.48
CA GLN A 88 2.50 0.26 13.18
C GLN A 88 1.13 0.96 13.07
N ASN A 89 0.38 0.67 12.00
CA ASN A 89 -0.94 1.22 11.74
C ASN A 89 -2.06 0.24 12.18
N GLY A 90 -1.88 -0.46 13.31
CA GLY A 90 -2.79 -1.50 13.81
C GLY A 90 -4.23 -1.03 14.00
N ASP A 91 -4.43 0.22 14.42
CA ASP A 91 -5.76 0.80 14.64
C ASP A 91 -6.58 0.87 13.35
N ILE A 92 -5.97 1.20 12.23
CA ILE A 92 -6.66 1.28 10.95
C ILE A 92 -6.67 -0.05 10.20
N SER A 93 -5.58 -0.83 10.28
CA SER A 93 -5.45 -2.09 9.53
C SER A 93 -6.16 -3.28 10.20
N HIS A 94 -6.24 -3.32 11.54
CA HIS A 94 -6.81 -4.42 12.29
C HIS A 94 -8.17 -4.08 12.92
N ARG A 95 -8.35 -2.82 13.38
CA ARG A 95 -9.56 -2.37 14.07
C ARG A 95 -10.52 -1.60 13.16
N ASN A 96 -10.12 -1.35 11.91
CA ASN A 96 -10.91 -0.61 10.91
C ASN A 96 -11.36 0.77 11.42
N LEU A 97 -10.53 1.45 12.24
CA LEU A 97 -10.83 2.80 12.71
C LEU A 97 -10.94 3.76 11.53
N GLY A 98 -11.96 4.60 11.54
CA GLY A 98 -12.17 5.59 10.48
C GLY A 98 -13.65 5.86 10.26
N ARG A 99 -13.96 6.70 9.29
CA ARG A 99 -15.34 7.02 8.87
C ARG A 99 -15.57 6.68 7.41
N ASP A 100 -16.82 6.53 7.05
CA ASP A 100 -17.24 6.13 5.71
C ASP A 100 -17.26 7.35 4.77
N PHE A 101 -16.91 7.11 3.51
CA PHE A 101 -16.88 8.10 2.45
C PHE A 101 -17.58 7.59 1.20
N THR A 102 -18.39 8.43 0.59
CA THR A 102 -18.90 8.24 -0.76
C THR A 102 -17.82 8.59 -1.80
N PRO A 103 -17.95 8.14 -3.06
CA PRO A 103 -17.07 8.57 -4.14
C PRO A 103 -17.00 10.08 -4.33
N GLN A 104 -18.13 10.79 -4.14
CA GLN A 104 -18.15 12.26 -4.23
C GLN A 104 -17.35 12.91 -3.10
N GLU A 105 -17.53 12.47 -1.85
CA GLU A 105 -16.77 13.00 -0.71
C GLU A 105 -15.26 12.74 -0.86
N LEU A 106 -14.86 11.59 -1.41
CA LEU A 106 -13.46 11.30 -1.71
C LEU A 106 -12.93 12.23 -2.81
N ALA A 107 -13.70 12.47 -3.88
CA ALA A 107 -13.35 13.41 -4.95
C ALA A 107 -13.16 14.83 -4.40
N ASP A 108 -14.03 15.28 -3.51
CA ASP A 108 -13.94 16.60 -2.88
C ASP A 108 -12.74 16.70 -1.92
N ALA A 109 -12.42 15.63 -1.20
CA ALA A 109 -11.22 15.54 -0.36
C ALA A 109 -9.94 15.64 -1.20
N MET A 110 -9.88 14.95 -2.33
CA MET A 110 -8.75 15.05 -3.26
C MET A 110 -8.57 16.46 -3.81
N ARG A 111 -9.68 17.19 -4.13
CA ARG A 111 -9.60 18.59 -4.55
C ARG A 111 -9.01 19.49 -3.46
N ARG A 112 -9.42 19.29 -2.20
CA ARG A 112 -8.86 20.04 -1.06
C ARG A 112 -7.37 19.80 -0.91
N LEU A 113 -6.90 18.57 -0.96
CA LEU A 113 -5.48 18.23 -0.89
C LEU A 113 -4.68 18.86 -2.04
N VAL A 114 -5.18 18.82 -3.27
CA VAL A 114 -4.54 19.49 -4.42
C VAL A 114 -4.44 21.01 -4.20
N ASN A 115 -5.49 21.63 -3.67
CA ASN A 115 -5.48 23.07 -3.35
C ASN A 115 -4.49 23.43 -2.23
N MET A 116 -4.09 22.46 -1.38
CA MET A 116 -3.01 22.63 -0.40
C MET A 116 -1.62 22.53 -1.02
N GLY A 117 -1.52 22.18 -2.31
CA GLY A 117 -0.29 22.19 -3.09
C GLY A 117 0.59 20.93 -2.92
N VAL A 118 0.02 19.78 -2.55
CA VAL A 118 0.76 18.53 -2.44
C VAL A 118 1.42 18.11 -3.75
N HIS A 119 2.56 17.41 -3.68
CA HIS A 119 3.29 16.96 -4.88
C HIS A 119 2.65 15.76 -5.56
N THR A 120 2.08 14.85 -4.79
CA THR A 120 1.47 13.60 -5.26
C THR A 120 0.18 13.30 -4.49
N MET A 121 -0.58 12.29 -4.92
CA MET A 121 -1.77 11.81 -4.21
C MET A 121 -1.62 10.31 -3.91
N SER A 122 -1.51 9.94 -2.64
CA SER A 122 -1.24 8.56 -2.21
C SER A 122 -2.48 7.86 -1.69
N PHE A 123 -2.86 6.77 -2.36
CA PHE A 123 -3.89 5.82 -1.92
C PHE A 123 -3.22 4.73 -1.09
N ILE A 124 -3.35 4.81 0.25
CA ILE A 124 -2.61 3.95 1.18
C ILE A 124 -3.49 2.80 1.66
N THR A 125 -3.10 1.56 1.37
CA THR A 125 -3.84 0.32 1.70
C THR A 125 -5.24 0.28 1.08
N ALA A 126 -5.38 0.77 -0.15
CA ALA A 126 -6.64 1.06 -0.80
C ALA A 126 -7.30 -0.12 -1.54
N THR A 127 -6.62 -1.26 -1.67
CA THR A 127 -7.05 -2.46 -2.41
C THR A 127 -8.51 -2.88 -2.17
N PRO A 128 -9.04 -2.89 -0.92
CA PRO A 128 -10.41 -3.28 -0.68
C PRO A 128 -11.47 -2.36 -1.31
N PHE A 129 -11.08 -1.18 -1.75
CA PHE A 129 -11.99 -0.12 -2.20
C PHE A 129 -11.74 0.34 -3.65
N VAL A 130 -11.10 -0.49 -4.46
CA VAL A 130 -10.78 -0.19 -5.87
C VAL A 130 -12.01 0.33 -6.63
N ASP A 131 -13.18 -0.27 -6.45
CA ASP A 131 -14.42 0.14 -7.16
C ASP A 131 -14.81 1.59 -6.83
N GLY A 132 -14.89 1.92 -5.54
CA GLY A 132 -15.26 3.28 -5.11
C GLY A 132 -14.20 4.32 -5.46
N ILE A 133 -12.91 3.93 -5.48
CA ILE A 133 -11.81 4.81 -5.88
C ILE A 133 -11.89 5.12 -7.38
N LEU A 134 -12.13 4.11 -8.21
CA LEU A 134 -12.31 4.31 -9.65
C LEU A 134 -13.51 5.21 -9.96
N GLU A 135 -14.61 5.06 -9.22
CA GLU A 135 -15.76 5.95 -9.31
C GLU A 135 -15.39 7.38 -8.88
N ALA A 136 -14.71 7.58 -7.76
CA ALA A 136 -14.24 8.90 -7.31
C ALA A 136 -13.31 9.57 -8.33
N LEU A 137 -12.39 8.81 -8.94
CA LEU A 137 -11.48 9.31 -9.97
C LEU A 137 -12.19 9.65 -11.28
N SER A 138 -13.34 9.03 -11.57
CA SER A 138 -14.20 9.44 -12.70
C SER A 138 -14.87 10.79 -12.47
N LEU A 139 -15.13 11.15 -11.20
CA LEU A 139 -15.69 12.45 -10.80
C LEU A 139 -14.61 13.54 -10.73
N TYR A 140 -13.42 13.16 -10.32
CA TYR A 140 -12.26 14.08 -10.25
C TYR A 140 -10.95 13.31 -10.31
N ARG A 141 -10.16 13.54 -11.38
CA ARG A 141 -8.77 13.11 -11.46
C ARG A 141 -7.84 14.25 -11.00
N PRO A 142 -7.08 14.07 -9.90
CA PRO A 142 -6.07 15.05 -9.48
C PRO A 142 -5.03 15.32 -10.57
N PRO A 143 -4.57 16.58 -10.76
CA PRO A 143 -3.53 16.95 -11.72
C PRO A 143 -2.11 16.71 -11.16
N VAL A 144 -1.95 15.74 -10.28
CA VAL A 144 -0.68 15.34 -9.68
C VAL A 144 -0.54 13.82 -9.81
N PRO A 145 0.68 13.25 -9.76
CA PRO A 145 0.86 11.80 -9.86
C PRO A 145 0.06 11.04 -8.79
N LEU A 146 -0.64 9.99 -9.23
CA LEU A 146 -1.42 9.11 -8.37
C LEU A 146 -0.54 7.94 -7.92
N VAL A 147 -0.37 7.80 -6.61
CA VAL A 147 0.49 6.79 -5.99
C VAL A 147 -0.36 5.69 -5.34
N TRP A 148 -0.13 4.44 -5.74
CA TRP A 148 -0.73 3.26 -5.10
C TRP A 148 0.24 2.67 -4.08
N ASN A 149 0.07 3.03 -2.81
CA ASN A 149 0.89 2.56 -1.70
C ASN A 149 0.23 1.33 -1.06
N SER A 150 0.80 0.17 -1.27
CA SER A 150 0.19 -1.09 -0.85
C SER A 150 1.16 -2.04 -0.14
N SER A 151 0.60 -3.05 0.50
CA SER A 151 1.36 -4.13 1.12
C SER A 151 2.05 -5.07 0.12
N GLY A 152 1.91 -4.83 -1.18
CA GLY A 152 2.35 -5.71 -2.25
C GLY A 152 1.45 -6.95 -2.46
N TYR A 153 0.64 -7.33 -1.47
CA TYR A 153 -0.25 -8.49 -1.54
C TYR A 153 -1.49 -8.17 -2.37
N GLU A 154 -1.29 -8.10 -3.69
CA GLU A 154 -2.26 -7.68 -4.70
C GLU A 154 -2.54 -8.78 -5.70
N ARG A 155 -3.75 -8.78 -6.29
CA ARG A 155 -4.05 -9.62 -7.46
C ARG A 155 -3.71 -8.87 -8.75
N VAL A 156 -3.11 -9.58 -9.67
CA VAL A 156 -2.78 -9.06 -11.02
C VAL A 156 -4.03 -8.53 -11.72
N GLU A 157 -5.16 -9.25 -11.63
CA GLU A 157 -6.42 -8.83 -12.24
C GLU A 157 -6.97 -7.52 -11.66
N THR A 158 -6.77 -7.31 -10.36
CA THR A 158 -7.16 -6.05 -9.70
C THR A 158 -6.25 -4.90 -10.12
N LEU A 159 -4.94 -5.15 -10.21
CA LEU A 159 -3.97 -4.17 -10.70
C LEU A 159 -4.23 -3.76 -12.15
N ARG A 160 -4.62 -4.69 -13.02
CA ARG A 160 -4.99 -4.39 -14.43
C ARG A 160 -6.13 -3.39 -14.54
N ARG A 161 -7.02 -3.32 -13.56
CA ARG A 161 -8.09 -2.31 -13.51
C ARG A 161 -7.57 -0.91 -13.21
N LEU A 162 -6.36 -0.80 -12.68
CA LEU A 162 -5.67 0.46 -12.35
C LEU A 162 -4.72 0.92 -13.47
N GLU A 163 -4.56 0.13 -14.54
CA GLU A 163 -3.68 0.43 -15.66
C GLU A 163 -4.10 1.74 -16.35
N GLY A 164 -3.14 2.65 -16.59
CA GLY A 164 -3.39 3.98 -17.15
C GLY A 164 -4.05 4.97 -16.21
N ILE A 165 -4.34 4.56 -14.97
CA ILE A 165 -4.93 5.40 -13.91
C ILE A 165 -3.87 5.75 -12.87
N ILE A 166 -3.17 4.76 -12.34
CA ILE A 166 -2.09 4.94 -11.36
C ILE A 166 -0.79 5.22 -12.09
N ASP A 167 -0.09 6.26 -11.62
CA ASP A 167 1.17 6.70 -12.20
C ASP A 167 2.36 6.07 -11.48
N VAL A 168 2.28 5.90 -10.16
CA VAL A 168 3.36 5.38 -9.31
C VAL A 168 2.85 4.23 -8.45
N TYR A 169 3.55 3.10 -8.47
CA TYR A 169 3.33 2.00 -7.55
C TYR A 169 4.41 1.99 -6.46
N LEU A 170 3.96 1.90 -5.21
CA LEU A 170 4.81 1.87 -4.01
C LEU A 170 4.50 0.58 -3.19
N PRO A 171 4.83 -0.62 -3.73
CA PRO A 171 4.56 -1.88 -3.06
C PRO A 171 5.58 -2.19 -1.97
N ASP A 172 5.11 -2.74 -0.84
CA ASP A 172 5.99 -3.39 0.12
C ASP A 172 6.33 -4.82 -0.33
N LEU A 173 7.61 -5.20 -0.28
CA LEU A 173 8.09 -6.56 -0.44
C LEU A 173 8.62 -7.03 0.92
N LYS A 174 7.76 -7.77 1.69
CA LYS A 174 7.97 -7.97 3.13
C LYS A 174 8.67 -9.29 3.50
N HIS A 175 8.26 -10.40 2.88
CA HIS A 175 8.69 -11.75 3.24
C HIS A 175 8.98 -12.58 1.99
N PHE A 176 10.07 -13.35 2.05
CA PHE A 176 10.46 -14.27 0.98
C PHE A 176 9.86 -15.67 1.22
N SER A 177 10.01 -16.20 2.43
CA SER A 177 9.53 -17.53 2.73
C SER A 177 8.05 -17.56 3.11
N GLU A 178 7.34 -18.61 2.71
CA GLU A 178 5.96 -18.88 3.08
C GLU A 178 5.77 -18.87 4.61
N LYS A 179 6.74 -19.46 5.33
CA LYS A 179 6.73 -19.51 6.79
C LYS A 179 6.64 -18.10 7.40
N MET A 180 7.44 -17.14 6.89
CA MET A 180 7.42 -15.76 7.41
C MET A 180 6.19 -15.00 6.95
N GLY A 181 5.72 -15.20 5.73
CA GLY A 181 4.47 -14.63 5.25
C GLY A 181 3.27 -15.04 6.12
N GLN A 182 3.18 -16.31 6.48
CA GLN A 182 2.14 -16.82 7.37
C GLN A 182 2.30 -16.34 8.81
N LEU A 183 3.50 -16.48 9.37
CA LEU A 183 3.77 -16.15 10.77
C LEU A 183 3.58 -14.66 11.04
N CYS A 184 4.19 -13.82 10.20
CA CYS A 184 4.29 -12.39 10.44
C CYS A 184 3.11 -11.58 9.88
N ALA A 185 2.51 -12.00 8.75
CA ALA A 185 1.47 -11.25 8.05
C ALA A 185 0.14 -12.00 7.91
N LYS A 186 0.08 -13.26 8.34
CA LYS A 186 -1.06 -14.19 8.13
C LYS A 186 -1.48 -14.25 6.66
N ALA A 187 -0.51 -14.22 5.76
CA ALA A 187 -0.72 -14.18 4.33
C ALA A 187 -0.26 -15.49 3.67
N PRO A 188 -1.17 -16.33 3.18
CA PRO A 188 -0.81 -17.48 2.37
C PRO A 188 -0.22 -17.01 1.03
N ASN A 189 0.81 -17.74 0.55
CA ASN A 189 1.45 -17.46 -0.74
C ASN A 189 1.89 -15.99 -0.90
N TYR A 190 2.38 -15.36 0.22
CA TYR A 190 2.69 -13.93 0.22
C TYR A 190 3.68 -13.58 -0.88
N PHE A 191 4.80 -14.29 -0.95
CA PHE A 191 5.87 -13.97 -1.91
C PHE A 191 5.40 -14.21 -3.35
N GLU A 192 4.73 -15.31 -3.63
CA GLU A 192 4.20 -15.63 -4.96
C GLU A 192 3.24 -14.55 -5.45
N ALA A 193 2.27 -14.15 -4.62
CA ALA A 193 1.32 -13.11 -4.97
C ALA A 193 1.99 -11.75 -5.14
N THR A 194 2.91 -11.38 -4.22
CA THR A 194 3.56 -10.07 -4.23
C THR A 194 4.56 -9.94 -5.39
N SER A 195 5.33 -11.00 -5.69
CA SER A 195 6.25 -10.98 -6.82
C SER A 195 5.52 -10.84 -8.16
N ALA A 196 4.43 -11.58 -8.36
CA ALA A 196 3.58 -11.43 -9.54
C ALA A 196 2.96 -10.02 -9.65
N ALA A 197 2.52 -9.46 -8.52
CA ALA A 197 1.97 -8.11 -8.46
C ALA A 197 3.01 -7.05 -8.83
N ILE A 198 4.23 -7.14 -8.29
CA ILE A 198 5.32 -6.20 -8.60
C ILE A 198 5.69 -6.26 -10.08
N LEU A 199 5.80 -7.46 -10.66
CA LEU A 199 6.08 -7.59 -12.10
C LEU A 199 4.96 -6.97 -12.97
N GLU A 200 3.71 -7.12 -12.56
CA GLU A 200 2.59 -6.46 -13.25
C GLU A 200 2.65 -4.93 -13.08
N MET A 201 2.99 -4.41 -11.91
CA MET A 201 3.20 -2.97 -11.69
C MET A 201 4.33 -2.43 -12.57
N VAL A 202 5.46 -3.16 -12.67
CA VAL A 202 6.57 -2.81 -13.56
C VAL A 202 6.15 -2.84 -15.02
N ARG A 203 5.34 -3.82 -15.44
CA ARG A 203 4.78 -3.87 -16.80
C ARG A 203 3.95 -2.63 -17.14
N GLN A 204 3.16 -2.13 -16.17
CA GLN A 204 2.25 -0.99 -16.39
C GLN A 204 2.97 0.35 -16.46
N VAL A 205 3.92 0.60 -15.56
CA VAL A 205 4.52 1.94 -15.39
C VAL A 205 6.03 2.00 -15.60
N GLY A 206 6.72 0.87 -15.57
CA GLY A 206 8.16 0.76 -15.83
C GLY A 206 9.04 1.31 -14.72
N ALA A 207 10.27 1.66 -15.10
CA ALA A 207 11.26 2.28 -14.22
C ALA A 207 10.86 3.73 -13.86
N PRO A 208 11.37 4.25 -12.72
CA PRO A 208 11.04 5.60 -12.27
C PRO A 208 11.41 6.69 -13.26
N GLN A 209 10.51 7.64 -13.39
CA GLN A 209 10.70 8.91 -14.09
C GLN A 209 10.44 10.05 -13.10
N TYR A 210 11.34 11.03 -13.07
CA TYR A 210 11.30 12.13 -12.12
C TYR A 210 11.14 13.46 -12.85
N ASP A 211 10.52 14.44 -12.21
CA ASP A 211 10.55 15.83 -12.66
C ASP A 211 11.88 16.52 -12.27
N GLU A 212 11.99 17.79 -12.60
CA GLU A 212 13.15 18.65 -12.30
C GLU A 212 13.40 18.84 -10.79
N ASN A 213 12.39 18.60 -9.95
CA ASN A 213 12.46 18.70 -8.49
C ASN A 213 12.73 17.33 -7.84
N GLY A 214 12.93 16.25 -8.62
CA GLY A 214 13.14 14.90 -8.14
C GLY A 214 11.86 14.20 -7.67
N ILE A 215 10.67 14.73 -7.99
CA ILE A 215 9.38 14.11 -7.68
C ILE A 215 9.06 13.06 -8.73
N MET A 216 8.72 11.87 -8.28
CA MET A 216 8.41 10.74 -9.13
C MET A 216 7.09 10.94 -9.86
N GLN A 217 7.16 11.01 -11.17
CA GLN A 217 6.01 11.22 -12.04
C GLN A 217 5.39 9.90 -12.52
N LYS A 218 6.21 8.85 -12.62
CA LYS A 218 5.80 7.53 -13.06
C LYS A 218 6.80 6.48 -12.60
N GLY A 219 6.36 5.23 -12.39
CA GLY A 219 7.24 4.08 -12.16
C GLY A 219 6.93 3.30 -10.90
N VAL A 220 7.83 2.37 -10.55
CA VAL A 220 7.74 1.53 -9.35
C VAL A 220 8.88 1.86 -8.40
N LEU A 221 8.58 1.96 -7.10
CA LEU A 221 9.56 2.02 -6.01
C LEU A 221 9.19 0.94 -4.98
N ILE A 222 9.98 -0.12 -4.90
CA ILE A 222 9.75 -1.22 -3.96
C ILE A 222 10.19 -0.79 -2.57
N ARG A 223 9.37 -1.06 -1.53
CA ARG A 223 9.76 -0.83 -0.13
C ARG A 223 10.06 -2.14 0.56
N HIS A 224 11.15 -2.19 1.30
CA HIS A 224 11.51 -3.33 2.12
C HIS A 224 11.90 -2.93 3.54
N LEU A 225 11.11 -3.38 4.53
CA LEU A 225 11.42 -3.19 5.95
C LEU A 225 12.24 -4.36 6.48
N ILE A 226 13.46 -4.09 6.90
CA ILE A 226 14.32 -5.10 7.52
C ILE A 226 13.77 -5.45 8.90
N LEU A 227 13.53 -6.74 9.13
CA LEU A 227 13.10 -7.25 10.43
C LEU A 227 14.29 -7.86 11.20
N PRO A 228 14.35 -7.66 12.55
CA PRO A 228 15.42 -8.20 13.36
C PRO A 228 15.46 -9.73 13.32
N GLY A 229 16.66 -10.28 13.15
CA GLY A 229 16.87 -11.73 13.03
C GLY A 229 16.56 -12.33 11.65
N LEU A 230 15.98 -11.56 10.72
CA LEU A 230 15.52 -12.03 9.41
C LEU A 230 16.32 -11.47 8.22
N THR A 231 17.61 -11.17 8.42
CA THR A 231 18.46 -10.60 7.34
C THR A 231 18.62 -11.51 6.13
N SER A 232 18.50 -12.83 6.30
CA SER A 232 18.50 -13.79 5.17
C SER A 232 17.26 -13.68 4.29
N GLU A 233 16.09 -13.39 4.88
CA GLU A 233 14.86 -13.07 4.13
C GLU A 233 15.09 -11.81 3.27
N SER A 234 15.64 -10.75 3.89
CA SER A 234 15.94 -9.49 3.21
C SER A 234 16.91 -9.70 2.03
N ILE A 235 17.97 -10.48 2.23
CA ILE A 235 18.95 -10.80 1.19
C ILE A 235 18.26 -11.53 0.02
N ALA A 236 17.48 -12.57 0.30
CA ALA A 236 16.78 -13.32 -0.75
C ALA A 236 15.78 -12.46 -1.54
N LEU A 237 15.14 -11.48 -0.88
CA LEU A 237 14.26 -10.52 -1.55
C LEU A 237 15.05 -9.56 -2.45
N LEU A 238 16.21 -9.09 -2.02
CA LEU A 238 17.08 -8.22 -2.84
C LEU A 238 17.64 -8.97 -4.04
N ASP A 239 18.07 -10.24 -3.87
CA ASP A 239 18.48 -11.10 -4.98
C ASP A 239 17.36 -11.25 -6.00
N TRP A 240 16.14 -11.51 -5.53
CA TRP A 240 14.98 -11.61 -6.42
C TRP A 240 14.71 -10.31 -7.19
N VAL A 241 14.79 -9.14 -6.54
CA VAL A 241 14.61 -7.84 -7.21
C VAL A 241 15.68 -7.64 -8.28
N HIS A 242 16.95 -7.91 -7.97
CA HIS A 242 18.06 -7.81 -8.92
C HIS A 242 17.80 -8.67 -10.17
N ASP A 243 17.35 -9.91 -9.99
CA ASP A 243 17.20 -10.87 -11.08
C ASP A 243 15.92 -10.66 -11.90
N ASN A 244 14.85 -10.16 -11.30
CA ASN A 244 13.52 -10.13 -11.93
C ASN A 244 12.95 -8.73 -12.20
N ALA A 245 13.49 -7.69 -11.56
CA ALA A 245 13.03 -6.31 -11.70
C ALA A 245 14.23 -5.34 -11.87
N PRO A 246 15.09 -5.56 -12.89
CA PRO A 246 16.31 -4.77 -13.07
C PRO A 246 15.98 -3.28 -13.24
N GLY A 247 16.76 -2.43 -12.56
CA GLY A 247 16.59 -0.97 -12.60
C GLY A 247 15.43 -0.43 -11.76
N ILE A 248 14.68 -1.29 -11.07
CA ILE A 248 13.64 -0.84 -10.13
C ILE A 248 14.28 -0.57 -8.77
N PRO A 249 14.15 0.66 -8.23
CA PRO A 249 14.76 1.03 -6.96
C PRO A 249 14.07 0.37 -5.78
N VAL A 250 14.87 0.16 -4.71
CA VAL A 250 14.39 -0.33 -3.42
C VAL A 250 14.59 0.74 -2.35
N SER A 251 13.51 1.09 -1.63
CA SER A 251 13.60 1.84 -0.37
C SER A 251 13.86 0.86 0.77
N LEU A 252 15.11 0.84 1.27
CA LEU A 252 15.54 -0.05 2.33
C LEU A 252 15.27 0.61 3.69
N MET A 253 14.21 0.14 4.36
CA MET A 253 13.72 0.71 5.61
C MET A 253 14.32 0.02 6.83
N ARG A 254 14.74 0.81 7.82
CA ARG A 254 15.26 0.34 9.11
C ARG A 254 14.39 0.70 10.30
N GLN A 255 13.26 1.33 10.09
CA GLN A 255 12.40 1.91 11.11
C GLN A 255 11.55 0.89 11.88
N TYR A 256 11.96 -0.39 11.89
CA TYR A 256 11.25 -1.39 12.66
C TYR A 256 11.26 -1.06 14.16
N THR A 257 10.07 -0.98 14.75
CA THR A 257 9.84 -0.84 16.19
C THR A 257 8.85 -1.90 16.63
N PRO A 258 9.14 -2.66 17.71
CA PRO A 258 8.21 -3.67 18.24
C PRO A 258 7.03 -2.97 18.93
N LEU A 259 5.96 -2.73 18.18
CA LEU A 259 4.73 -2.12 18.67
C LEU A 259 3.65 -3.19 18.90
N ASN A 260 2.63 -2.84 19.67
CA ASN A 260 1.41 -3.63 19.85
C ASN A 260 1.62 -5.03 20.47
N GLY A 261 2.65 -5.24 21.27
CA GLY A 261 2.87 -6.50 21.98
C GLY A 261 3.24 -7.65 21.03
N VAL A 262 4.08 -7.38 20.04
CA VAL A 262 4.59 -8.43 19.15
C VAL A 262 5.23 -9.56 19.97
N ASP A 263 4.65 -10.76 19.88
CA ASP A 263 5.11 -11.98 20.56
C ASP A 263 5.64 -13.01 19.56
N ILE A 264 6.48 -12.56 18.64
CA ILE A 264 7.19 -13.43 17.70
C ILE A 264 8.67 -13.43 18.09
N PRO A 265 9.29 -14.61 18.34
CA PRO A 265 10.70 -14.69 18.69
C PRO A 265 11.59 -13.96 17.69
N GLY A 266 12.45 -13.09 18.21
CA GLY A 266 13.34 -12.24 17.39
C GLY A 266 12.74 -10.89 17.00
N LEU A 267 11.41 -10.72 16.96
CA LEU A 267 10.75 -9.46 16.62
C LEU A 267 10.42 -8.57 17.84
N THR A 268 10.84 -8.93 19.01
CA THR A 268 10.61 -8.15 20.26
C THR A 268 11.63 -7.02 20.47
N ARG A 269 12.55 -6.81 19.55
CA ARG A 269 13.60 -5.79 19.59
C ARG A 269 13.71 -5.04 18.26
N THR A 270 14.37 -3.91 18.25
CA THR A 270 14.76 -3.22 17.01
C THR A 270 15.91 -3.94 16.29
N ILE A 271 16.15 -3.59 15.03
CA ILE A 271 17.29 -4.12 14.28
C ILE A 271 18.60 -3.56 14.83
N THR A 272 19.64 -4.38 14.82
CA THR A 272 20.99 -3.95 15.20
C THR A 272 21.70 -3.24 14.03
N PRO A 273 22.67 -2.37 14.31
CA PRO A 273 23.51 -1.77 13.25
C PRO A 273 24.21 -2.82 12.36
N ARG A 274 24.54 -4.00 12.92
CA ARG A 274 25.17 -5.09 12.17
C ARG A 274 24.20 -5.74 11.18
N GLU A 275 22.95 -5.97 11.60
CA GLU A 275 21.88 -6.50 10.73
C GLU A 275 21.59 -5.54 9.58
N TYR A 276 21.45 -4.24 9.88
CA TYR A 276 21.24 -3.23 8.85
C TYR A 276 22.37 -3.20 7.84
N ARG A 277 23.63 -3.09 8.33
CA ARG A 277 24.81 -3.06 7.44
C ARG A 277 24.88 -4.29 6.54
N ARG A 278 24.59 -5.48 7.07
CA ARG A 278 24.62 -6.72 6.28
C ARG A 278 23.69 -6.67 5.08
N VAL A 279 22.46 -6.20 5.26
CA VAL A 279 21.47 -6.11 4.17
C VAL A 279 21.81 -4.97 3.22
N ARG A 280 22.18 -3.80 3.76
CA ARG A 280 22.59 -2.64 2.97
C ARG A 280 23.82 -2.94 2.08
N ASP A 281 24.84 -3.56 2.64
CA ASP A 281 26.07 -3.86 1.91
C ASP A 281 25.79 -4.91 0.82
N HIS A 282 24.85 -5.82 1.04
CA HIS A 282 24.36 -6.74 0.01
C HIS A 282 23.62 -6.00 -1.13
N MET A 283 22.71 -5.08 -0.80
CA MET A 283 22.03 -4.23 -1.78
C MET A 283 23.03 -3.46 -2.66
N ARG A 284 24.09 -2.90 -2.03
CA ARG A 284 25.15 -2.19 -2.74
C ARG A 284 26.01 -3.12 -3.61
N MET A 285 26.31 -4.34 -3.15
CA MET A 285 27.02 -5.36 -3.91
C MET A 285 26.26 -5.76 -5.19
N LEU A 286 24.93 -5.79 -5.13
CA LEU A 286 24.05 -6.04 -6.27
C LEU A 286 23.86 -4.81 -7.17
N GLU A 287 24.46 -3.67 -6.81
CA GLU A 287 24.28 -2.39 -7.52
C GLU A 287 22.79 -1.99 -7.69
N LEU A 288 21.93 -2.44 -6.77
CA LEU A 288 20.51 -2.08 -6.82
C LEU A 288 20.33 -0.58 -6.52
N PRO A 289 19.64 0.16 -7.40
CA PRO A 289 19.33 1.56 -7.13
C PRO A 289 18.34 1.65 -5.95
N GLY A 290 18.34 2.78 -5.23
CA GLY A 290 17.34 2.97 -4.19
C GLY A 290 17.72 3.96 -3.11
N TYR A 291 16.97 3.88 -2.01
CA TYR A 291 17.05 4.80 -0.88
C TYR A 291 17.39 4.03 0.39
N GLU A 292 18.26 4.60 1.20
CA GLU A 292 18.67 4.07 2.51
C GLU A 292 18.14 5.00 3.60
N GLN A 293 17.43 4.46 4.58
CA GLN A 293 16.97 5.27 5.71
C GLN A 293 18.07 5.48 6.75
N GLU A 294 18.14 6.69 7.29
CA GLU A 294 19.01 7.04 8.40
C GLU A 294 18.52 6.47 9.73
N ALA A 295 19.44 6.42 10.74
CA ALA A 295 19.12 5.86 12.06
C ALA A 295 18.00 6.61 12.80
N ALA A 296 17.87 7.91 12.56
CA ALA A 296 16.87 8.78 13.18
C ALA A 296 15.43 8.45 12.75
N SER A 297 15.23 7.71 11.64
CA SER A 297 13.90 7.36 11.14
C SER A 297 13.14 6.35 12.02
N ALA A 298 13.81 5.66 12.95
CA ALA A 298 13.19 4.68 13.86
C ALA A 298 12.61 5.38 15.10
N SER A 299 11.56 6.19 14.92
CA SER A 299 10.84 6.88 16.00
C SER A 299 9.33 6.67 15.87
N ALA A 300 8.65 6.52 17.02
CA ALA A 300 7.19 6.47 17.07
C ALA A 300 6.52 7.80 16.66
N GLU A 301 7.28 8.90 16.60
CA GLU A 301 6.80 10.23 16.19
C GLU A 301 6.34 10.28 14.73
N PHE A 302 6.83 9.36 13.90
CA PHE A 302 6.45 9.26 12.49
C PHE A 302 5.16 8.45 12.25
N VAL A 303 4.55 7.89 13.30
CA VAL A 303 3.27 7.20 13.19
C VAL A 303 2.13 8.21 13.16
N PRO A 304 1.33 8.28 12.08
CA PRO A 304 0.22 9.21 12.02
C PRO A 304 -0.82 8.96 13.11
N ILE A 305 -1.44 10.03 13.62
CA ILE A 305 -2.59 9.93 14.50
C ILE A 305 -3.84 9.73 13.63
N PHE A 306 -4.64 8.73 13.98
CA PHE A 306 -5.83 8.34 13.23
C PHE A 306 -7.13 8.61 14.00
N GLY A 307 -8.24 8.81 13.26
CA GLY A 307 -9.60 8.80 13.79
C GLY A 307 -9.99 10.01 14.66
N ARG A 308 -9.24 11.10 14.63
CA ARG A 308 -9.61 12.38 15.22
C ARG A 308 -10.18 13.31 14.14
N ASP A 309 -10.96 14.31 14.52
CA ASP A 309 -11.51 15.30 13.55
C ASP A 309 -10.39 16.00 12.77
N GLU A 310 -9.25 16.30 13.42
CA GLU A 310 -8.03 16.85 12.81
C GLU A 310 -7.35 15.92 11.78
N SER A 311 -7.79 14.66 11.70
CA SER A 311 -7.28 13.69 10.72
C SER A 311 -7.86 13.89 9.33
N TYR A 312 -8.82 14.80 9.16
CA TYR A 312 -9.51 14.97 7.90
C TYR A 312 -9.51 16.45 7.46
N VAL A 313 -8.97 16.71 6.28
CA VAL A 313 -9.00 18.04 5.62
C VAL A 313 -10.25 18.24 4.80
#